data_40c20858fa3221ed9e4fb491b8bda33f
#
_entry.id   40c20858fa3221ed9e4fb491b8bda33f
#
_cell.length_a   1.000
_cell.length_b   1.000
_cell.length_c   1.000
_cell.angle_alpha   90.00
_cell.angle_beta   90.00
_cell.angle_gamma   90.00
#
_symmetry.space_group_name_H-M   'P 1'
#
loop_
_entity.id
_entity.type
_entity.pdbx_description
1 polymer ?
#
loop_
_entity_poly.entity_id
_entity_poly.type
_entity_poly.pdbx_seq_one_letter_code
_entity_poly.pdbx_strand_id
1 'polypeptide(L)'
;WGDCSIGDRQPYDSLLMELARSPLFRRLQAVEQLTLPPSFSTVPNTTLFSRWQHIWGSLAFVRKMTEGDDRFDDRQRTVLELRTLFSDVGQTAFSHLGDWIFQGIQGGENLHDQDLRALLETFGIDETLADYGLTLEETVFPETEDWVECPSPDLCVDRVDYGMREVLRWSGWPMGIMQYEDQLQDPKSLFRINDQMMLEITDQEFARRFAAGYSILPTEHWAQPVHRLQ
;
A
#
# COMPACT_ATOMS: atom_id res chain seq x y z
N TRP A 1 9.66 6.05 4.47
CA TRP A 1 10.01 6.85 3.29
C TRP A 1 10.26 8.33 3.63
N GLY A 2 10.78 8.65 4.80
CA GLY A 2 11.03 10.03 5.24
C GLY A 2 9.76 10.88 5.40
N ASP A 3 9.95 12.17 5.67
CA ASP A 3 8.85 13.11 5.83
C ASP A 3 8.22 13.47 4.48
N CYS A 4 6.90 13.56 4.46
CA CYS A 4 6.11 13.96 3.32
C CYS A 4 5.13 15.07 3.76
N SER A 5 5.31 16.29 3.23
CA SER A 5 4.40 17.39 3.54
C SER A 5 3.09 17.25 2.76
N ILE A 6 1.96 17.54 3.43
CA ILE A 6 0.65 17.69 2.83
C ILE A 6 0.19 19.12 3.08
N GLY A 7 -0.21 19.83 2.02
CA GLY A 7 -0.69 21.19 2.11
C GLY A 7 -0.21 22.13 1.01
N ASP A 8 0.76 21.68 0.21
CA ASP A 8 1.43 22.51 -0.79
C ASP A 8 0.74 22.52 -2.16
N ARG A 9 -0.11 21.51 -2.44
CA ARG A 9 -0.83 21.33 -3.73
C ARG A 9 -2.33 21.49 -3.55
N GLN A 10 -2.79 22.72 -3.43
CA GLN A 10 -4.23 23.00 -3.34
C GLN A 10 -4.89 22.98 -4.74
N PRO A 11 -6.14 22.47 -4.89
CA PRO A 11 -7.03 21.99 -3.81
C PRO A 11 -6.86 20.53 -3.43
N TYR A 12 -6.00 19.77 -4.10
CA TYR A 12 -5.91 18.31 -4.00
C TYR A 12 -5.46 17.81 -2.62
N ASP A 13 -4.55 18.52 -1.96
CA ASP A 13 -4.15 18.13 -0.61
C ASP A 13 -5.31 18.30 0.39
N SER A 14 -6.25 19.23 0.14
CA SER A 14 -7.47 19.34 0.93
C SER A 14 -8.36 18.11 0.74
N LEU A 15 -8.52 17.62 -0.48
CA LEU A 15 -9.24 16.37 -0.78
C LEU A 15 -8.62 15.17 -0.05
N LEU A 16 -7.33 14.98 -0.14
CA LEU A 16 -6.64 13.87 0.55
C LEU A 16 -6.90 13.91 2.06
N MET A 17 -6.83 15.09 2.67
CA MET A 17 -7.08 15.27 4.10
C MET A 17 -8.55 15.08 4.48
N GLU A 18 -9.49 15.44 3.62
CA GLU A 18 -10.92 15.21 3.80
C GLU A 18 -11.22 13.71 3.80
N LEU A 19 -10.78 13.00 2.77
CA LEU A 19 -10.93 11.55 2.65
C LEU A 19 -10.30 10.82 3.84
N ALA A 20 -9.07 11.15 4.18
CA ALA A 20 -8.35 10.54 5.29
C ALA A 20 -9.04 10.74 6.66
N ARG A 21 -9.81 11.82 6.84
CA ARG A 21 -10.58 12.09 8.07
C ARG A 21 -11.92 11.37 8.11
N SER A 22 -12.40 10.86 6.99
CA SER A 22 -13.69 10.17 6.95
C SER A 22 -13.67 8.89 7.80
N PRO A 23 -14.79 8.45 8.35
CA PRO A 23 -14.86 7.20 9.13
C PRO A 23 -14.40 5.98 8.33
N LEU A 24 -14.66 5.98 7.02
CA LEU A 24 -14.30 4.89 6.11
C LEU A 24 -12.79 4.62 6.11
N PHE A 25 -11.97 5.66 6.04
CA PHE A 25 -10.51 5.52 6.06
C PHE A 25 -9.97 5.40 7.48
N ARG A 26 -10.49 6.17 8.44
CA ARG A 26 -9.99 6.16 9.82
C ARG A 26 -10.09 4.79 10.49
N ARG A 27 -11.06 3.95 10.13
CA ARG A 27 -11.17 2.60 10.65
C ARG A 27 -9.93 1.73 10.38
N LEU A 28 -9.20 2.03 9.29
CA LEU A 28 -7.98 1.31 8.90
C LEU A 28 -6.82 1.48 9.91
N GLN A 29 -6.92 2.45 10.81
CA GLN A 29 -6.01 2.58 11.95
C GLN A 29 -6.10 1.39 12.91
N ALA A 30 -7.25 0.72 12.95
CA ALA A 30 -7.51 -0.46 13.79
C ALA A 30 -7.50 -1.77 13.00
N VAL A 31 -7.21 -1.74 11.70
CA VAL A 31 -7.07 -2.93 10.84
C VAL A 31 -5.59 -3.22 10.64
N GLU A 32 -5.15 -4.35 11.12
CA GLU A 32 -3.75 -4.77 10.98
C GLU A 32 -3.46 -5.29 9.56
N GLN A 33 -2.25 -5.07 9.08
CA GLN A 33 -1.82 -5.57 7.76
C GLN A 33 -1.83 -7.10 7.72
N LEU A 34 -1.36 -7.74 8.76
CA LEU A 34 -1.50 -9.18 8.95
C LEU A 34 -2.84 -9.51 9.61
N THR A 35 -3.30 -10.74 9.44
CA THR A 35 -4.66 -11.20 9.69
C THR A 35 -5.23 -11.01 11.10
N LEU A 36 -4.40 -10.86 12.12
CA LEU A 36 -4.87 -10.79 13.51
C LEU A 36 -4.22 -9.66 14.32
N PRO A 37 -5.00 -9.03 15.21
CA PRO A 37 -4.45 -8.07 16.17
C PRO A 37 -3.35 -8.67 17.05
N PRO A 38 -2.36 -7.86 17.49
CA PRO A 38 -1.23 -8.31 18.32
C PRO A 38 -1.66 -9.05 19.59
N SER A 39 -2.81 -8.71 20.14
CA SER A 39 -3.36 -9.37 21.33
C SER A 39 -3.71 -10.84 21.15
N PHE A 40 -3.87 -11.27 19.89
CA PHE A 40 -4.15 -12.67 19.51
C PHE A 40 -2.93 -13.36 18.91
N SER A 41 -1.83 -12.64 18.70
CA SER A 41 -0.61 -13.24 18.15
C SER A 41 0.11 -14.05 19.22
N THR A 42 0.42 -15.31 18.91
CA THR A 42 1.27 -16.16 19.74
C THR A 42 2.77 -15.89 19.53
N VAL A 43 3.12 -15.04 18.57
CA VAL A 43 4.50 -14.67 18.29
C VAL A 43 4.85 -13.43 19.11
N PRO A 44 5.76 -13.54 20.11
CA PRO A 44 6.16 -12.39 20.92
C PRO A 44 6.82 -11.30 20.09
N ASN A 45 6.52 -10.04 20.44
CA ASN A 45 7.18 -8.85 19.85
C ASN A 45 6.91 -8.59 18.35
N THR A 46 5.81 -9.08 17.80
CA THR A 46 5.37 -8.64 16.48
C THR A 46 4.77 -7.23 16.59
N THR A 47 5.58 -6.18 16.39
CA THR A 47 5.03 -4.85 16.13
C THR A 47 4.38 -4.90 14.75
N LEU A 48 3.10 -5.13 14.70
CA LEU A 48 2.34 -5.09 13.48
C LEU A 48 2.21 -3.63 13.04
N PHE A 49 1.95 -3.41 11.80
CA PHE A 49 1.58 -2.10 11.29
C PHE A 49 0.16 -2.20 10.73
N SER A 50 -0.59 -1.12 10.91
CA SER A 50 -1.96 -1.06 10.43
C SER A 50 -2.01 -0.83 8.93
N ARG A 51 -3.15 -1.16 8.31
CA ARG A 51 -3.46 -0.79 6.93
C ARG A 51 -3.33 0.72 6.70
N TRP A 52 -3.67 1.52 7.69
CA TRP A 52 -3.46 2.96 7.68
C TRP A 52 -1.99 3.34 7.49
N GLN A 53 -1.08 2.73 8.25
CA GLN A 53 0.35 3.01 8.12
C GLN A 53 0.91 2.57 6.77
N HIS A 54 0.41 1.46 6.23
CA HIS A 54 0.75 1.00 4.89
C HIS A 54 0.30 1.99 3.81
N ILE A 55 -0.98 2.36 3.81
CA ILE A 55 -1.53 3.33 2.84
C ILE A 55 -0.75 4.64 2.85
N TRP A 56 -0.46 5.20 4.04
CA TRP A 56 0.32 6.42 4.13
C TRP A 56 1.77 6.25 3.69
N GLY A 57 2.37 5.10 3.90
CA GLY A 57 3.69 4.77 3.37
C GLY A 57 3.70 4.74 1.86
N SER A 58 2.75 4.05 1.26
CA SER A 58 2.56 3.97 -0.18
C SER A 58 2.30 5.34 -0.80
N LEU A 59 1.44 6.16 -0.18
CA LEU A 59 1.20 7.54 -0.61
C LEU A 59 2.46 8.40 -0.56
N ALA A 60 3.22 8.32 0.53
CA ALA A 60 4.48 9.05 0.67
C ALA A 60 5.51 8.61 -0.39
N PHE A 61 5.56 7.32 -0.70
CA PHE A 61 6.40 6.80 -1.78
C PHE A 61 6.01 7.39 -3.13
N VAL A 62 4.71 7.34 -3.51
CA VAL A 62 4.21 7.92 -4.76
C VAL A 62 4.54 9.41 -4.84
N ARG A 63 4.27 10.16 -3.79
CA ARG A 63 4.54 11.60 -3.73
C ARG A 63 6.00 11.91 -3.98
N LYS A 64 6.92 11.22 -3.30
CA LYS A 64 8.36 11.39 -3.51
C LYS A 64 8.81 10.95 -4.90
N MET A 65 8.30 9.84 -5.42
CA MET A 65 8.67 9.37 -6.76
C MET A 65 8.24 10.33 -7.87
N THR A 66 7.11 11.01 -7.71
CA THR A 66 6.59 11.94 -8.72
C THR A 66 7.05 13.39 -8.53
N GLU A 67 7.60 13.74 -7.37
CA GLU A 67 8.09 15.10 -7.10
C GLU A 67 9.19 15.53 -8.09
N GLY A 68 9.01 16.68 -8.76
CA GLY A 68 9.96 17.20 -9.74
C GLY A 68 10.07 16.38 -11.03
N ASP A 69 9.20 15.41 -11.26
CA ASP A 69 9.12 14.67 -12.51
C ASP A 69 8.07 15.32 -13.43
N ASP A 70 8.53 15.91 -14.53
CA ASP A 70 7.69 16.65 -15.49
C ASP A 70 6.69 15.76 -16.26
N ARG A 71 6.79 14.44 -16.14
CA ARG A 71 5.82 13.49 -16.70
C ARG A 71 4.47 13.53 -15.98
N PHE A 72 4.42 14.09 -14.77
CA PHE A 72 3.23 14.15 -13.94
C PHE A 72 2.85 15.58 -13.60
N ASP A 73 1.67 16.02 -14.00
CA ASP A 73 1.06 17.23 -13.47
C ASP A 73 0.43 17.01 -12.07
N ASP A 74 -0.05 18.05 -11.44
CA ASP A 74 -0.62 17.95 -10.08
C ASP A 74 -1.87 17.07 -10.02
N ARG A 75 -2.68 17.07 -11.09
CA ARG A 75 -3.84 16.19 -11.18
C ARG A 75 -3.43 14.72 -11.29
N GLN A 76 -2.50 14.42 -12.16
CA GLN A 76 -1.97 13.05 -12.34
C GLN A 76 -1.31 12.53 -11.05
N ARG A 77 -0.52 13.34 -10.38
CA ARG A 77 0.06 13.00 -9.06
C ARG A 77 -1.04 12.68 -8.06
N THR A 78 -2.10 13.49 -8.03
CA THR A 78 -3.22 13.28 -7.11
C THR A 78 -3.98 11.98 -7.41
N VAL A 79 -4.22 11.67 -8.68
CA VAL A 79 -4.83 10.40 -9.08
C VAL A 79 -4.01 9.21 -8.57
N LEU A 80 -2.69 9.23 -8.77
CA LEU A 80 -1.80 8.16 -8.29
C LEU A 80 -1.80 8.03 -6.76
N GLU A 81 -1.80 9.17 -6.04
CA GLU A 81 -1.90 9.19 -4.58
C GLU A 81 -3.25 8.66 -4.07
N LEU A 82 -4.35 9.00 -4.76
CA LEU A 82 -5.67 8.49 -4.44
C LEU A 82 -5.76 6.98 -4.68
N ARG A 83 -5.15 6.46 -5.74
CA ARG A 83 -5.09 5.02 -5.97
C ARG A 83 -4.45 4.28 -4.79
N THR A 84 -3.36 4.79 -4.25
CA THR A 84 -2.78 4.21 -3.03
C THR A 84 -3.66 4.38 -1.80
N LEU A 85 -4.37 5.51 -1.68
CA LEU A 85 -5.27 5.75 -0.57
C LEU A 85 -6.46 4.77 -0.59
N PHE A 86 -6.94 4.42 -1.77
CA PHE A 86 -8.09 3.52 -1.95
C PHE A 86 -7.73 2.03 -1.96
N SER A 87 -6.46 1.64 -2.13
CA SER A 87 -6.05 0.24 -2.33
C SER A 87 -6.59 -0.72 -1.26
N ASP A 88 -6.57 -0.30 0.00
CA ASP A 88 -6.99 -1.12 1.14
C ASP A 88 -8.34 -0.72 1.75
N VAL A 89 -9.03 0.26 1.16
CA VAL A 89 -10.22 0.84 1.81
C VAL A 89 -11.38 -0.15 1.95
N GLY A 90 -11.45 -1.17 1.12
CA GLY A 90 -12.44 -2.24 1.21
C GLY A 90 -12.12 -3.32 2.24
N GLN A 91 -10.91 -3.37 2.77
CA GLN A 91 -10.45 -4.43 3.65
C GLN A 91 -11.37 -4.64 4.87
N THR A 92 -11.61 -5.91 5.22
CA THR A 92 -12.42 -6.29 6.38
C THR A 92 -11.69 -5.96 7.69
N ALA A 93 -12.41 -6.03 8.82
CA ALA A 93 -11.82 -5.83 10.15
C ALA A 93 -10.72 -6.86 10.50
N PHE A 94 -10.69 -7.99 9.79
CA PHE A 94 -9.72 -9.06 9.97
C PHE A 94 -8.77 -9.19 8.76
N SER A 95 -8.65 -8.14 7.94
CA SER A 95 -7.80 -8.16 6.74
C SER A 95 -8.12 -9.38 5.85
N HIS A 96 -7.13 -10.04 5.28
CA HIS A 96 -7.33 -11.23 4.41
C HIS A 96 -7.99 -12.43 5.10
N LEU A 97 -7.97 -12.51 6.43
CA LEU A 97 -8.73 -13.54 7.12
C LEU A 97 -10.24 -13.41 6.85
N GLY A 98 -10.73 -12.17 6.68
CA GLY A 98 -12.10 -11.91 6.28
C GLY A 98 -12.43 -12.52 4.90
N ASP A 99 -11.52 -12.38 3.94
CA ASP A 99 -11.69 -12.96 2.61
C ASP A 99 -11.87 -14.49 2.70
N TRP A 100 -11.03 -15.16 3.47
CA TRP A 100 -11.13 -16.63 3.64
C TRP A 100 -12.36 -17.08 4.41
N ILE A 101 -12.84 -16.30 5.38
CA ILE A 101 -14.06 -16.62 6.14
C ILE A 101 -15.29 -16.51 5.25
N PHE A 102 -15.40 -15.47 4.44
CA PHE A 102 -16.60 -15.16 3.68
C PHE A 102 -16.63 -15.82 2.30
N GLN A 103 -15.50 -16.01 1.65
CA GLN A 103 -15.42 -16.64 0.32
C GLN A 103 -14.93 -18.10 0.36
N GLY A 104 -14.38 -18.53 1.50
CA GLY A 104 -13.67 -19.81 1.62
C GLY A 104 -12.26 -19.75 1.00
N ILE A 105 -11.44 -20.73 1.33
CA ILE A 105 -10.02 -20.79 0.92
C ILE A 105 -9.84 -20.80 -0.61
N GLN A 106 -10.87 -21.24 -1.35
CA GLN A 106 -10.85 -21.31 -2.81
C GLN A 106 -11.30 -20.01 -3.50
N GLY A 107 -11.89 -19.08 -2.75
CA GLY A 107 -12.43 -17.82 -3.27
C GLY A 107 -11.39 -16.74 -3.55
N GLY A 108 -10.15 -16.90 -3.09
CA GLY A 108 -9.09 -15.89 -3.23
C GLY A 108 -9.10 -14.83 -2.12
N GLU A 109 -8.34 -13.76 -2.34
CA GLU A 109 -8.09 -12.67 -1.36
C GLU A 109 -8.68 -11.32 -1.82
N ASN A 110 -9.77 -11.32 -2.59
CA ASN A 110 -10.34 -10.13 -3.24
C ASN A 110 -11.80 -9.83 -2.85
N LEU A 111 -12.22 -10.28 -1.67
CA LEU A 111 -13.55 -9.92 -1.16
C LEU A 111 -13.70 -8.40 -1.03
N HIS A 112 -12.64 -7.73 -0.60
CA HIS A 112 -12.62 -6.29 -0.40
C HIS A 112 -12.84 -5.49 -1.69
N ASP A 113 -12.59 -6.08 -2.86
CA ASP A 113 -12.79 -5.43 -4.16
C ASP A 113 -14.22 -5.62 -4.71
N GLN A 114 -14.91 -6.70 -4.30
CA GLN A 114 -16.19 -7.09 -4.93
C GLN A 114 -17.30 -6.06 -4.75
N ASP A 115 -17.39 -5.48 -3.57
CA ASP A 115 -18.43 -4.49 -3.23
C ASP A 115 -17.84 -3.09 -3.01
N LEU A 116 -16.57 -2.86 -3.41
CA LEU A 116 -15.86 -1.62 -3.15
C LEU A 116 -16.61 -0.41 -3.73
N ARG A 117 -17.12 -0.51 -4.95
CA ARG A 117 -17.89 0.59 -5.58
C ARG A 117 -19.11 0.97 -4.74
N ALA A 118 -19.95 0.00 -4.38
CA ALA A 118 -21.13 0.25 -3.57
C ALA A 118 -20.79 0.82 -2.19
N LEU A 119 -19.66 0.39 -1.62
CA LEU A 119 -19.15 0.94 -0.36
C LEU A 119 -18.78 2.42 -0.53
N LEU A 120 -18.02 2.78 -1.55
CA LEU A 120 -17.58 4.14 -1.81
C LEU A 120 -18.77 5.09 -2.09
N GLU A 121 -19.71 4.67 -2.93
CA GLU A 121 -20.95 5.42 -3.22
C GLU A 121 -21.81 5.60 -1.95
N THR A 122 -21.91 4.57 -1.08
CA THR A 122 -22.63 4.68 0.21
C THR A 122 -22.03 5.74 1.13
N PHE A 123 -20.73 5.98 1.05
CA PHE A 123 -20.04 7.02 1.83
C PHE A 123 -19.93 8.36 1.09
N GLY A 124 -20.52 8.51 -0.10
CA GLY A 124 -20.50 9.75 -0.89
C GLY A 124 -19.10 10.10 -1.41
N ILE A 125 -18.24 9.12 -1.61
CA ILE A 125 -16.86 9.33 -2.08
C ILE A 125 -16.86 9.76 -3.55
N ASP A 126 -17.75 9.23 -4.36
CA ASP A 126 -17.95 9.60 -5.76
C ASP A 126 -18.36 11.08 -5.89
N GLU A 127 -19.27 11.56 -5.04
CA GLU A 127 -19.67 12.98 -4.98
C GLU A 127 -18.50 13.86 -4.53
N THR A 128 -17.77 13.43 -3.49
CA THR A 128 -16.57 14.13 -3.01
C THR A 128 -15.50 14.25 -4.10
N LEU A 129 -15.21 13.19 -4.84
CA LEU A 129 -14.26 13.22 -5.95
C LEU A 129 -14.74 14.15 -7.09
N ALA A 130 -16.04 14.12 -7.40
CA ALA A 130 -16.63 14.95 -8.46
C ALA A 130 -16.48 16.44 -8.18
N ASP A 131 -16.53 16.89 -6.92
CA ASP A 131 -16.29 18.28 -6.52
C ASP A 131 -14.86 18.77 -6.88
N TYR A 132 -13.92 17.83 -7.04
CA TYR A 132 -12.54 18.11 -7.46
C TYR A 132 -12.27 17.75 -8.94
N GLY A 133 -13.32 17.40 -9.71
CA GLY A 133 -13.21 17.02 -11.12
C GLY A 133 -12.55 15.65 -11.33
N LEU A 134 -12.68 14.76 -10.35
CA LEU A 134 -12.14 13.40 -10.37
C LEU A 134 -13.28 12.38 -10.40
N THR A 135 -12.98 11.14 -10.80
CA THR A 135 -13.94 10.03 -10.87
C THR A 135 -13.41 8.79 -10.16
N LEU A 136 -14.32 7.87 -9.79
CA LEU A 136 -13.94 6.57 -9.25
C LEU A 136 -13.17 5.74 -10.28
N GLU A 137 -13.51 5.86 -11.56
CA GLU A 137 -12.86 5.12 -12.63
C GLU A 137 -11.35 5.42 -12.69
N GLU A 138 -10.97 6.69 -12.60
CA GLU A 138 -9.57 7.07 -12.70
C GLU A 138 -8.79 6.90 -11.40
N THR A 139 -9.46 6.97 -10.25
CA THR A 139 -8.82 6.97 -8.94
C THR A 139 -8.85 5.63 -8.21
N VAL A 140 -9.82 4.76 -8.55
CA VAL A 140 -10.03 3.47 -7.86
C VAL A 140 -10.04 2.30 -8.84
N PHE A 141 -10.65 2.47 -10.02
CA PHE A 141 -10.88 1.39 -10.99
C PHE A 141 -10.22 1.70 -12.34
N PRO A 142 -8.90 1.97 -12.39
CA PRO A 142 -8.23 2.31 -13.64
C PRO A 142 -8.29 1.15 -14.64
N GLU A 143 -8.44 1.47 -15.92
CA GLU A 143 -8.45 0.45 -16.99
C GLU A 143 -7.07 -0.20 -17.21
N THR A 144 -6.01 0.49 -16.81
CA THR A 144 -4.63 0.03 -17.00
C THR A 144 -3.89 -0.05 -15.68
N GLU A 145 -3.14 -1.11 -15.53
CA GLU A 145 -2.19 -1.29 -14.45
C GLU A 145 -0.93 -0.45 -14.70
N ASP A 146 -0.29 -0.03 -13.62
CA ASP A 146 0.94 0.73 -13.66
C ASP A 146 1.82 0.45 -12.42
N TRP A 147 2.84 1.27 -12.21
CA TRP A 147 3.77 1.14 -11.10
C TRP A 147 3.15 1.31 -9.69
N VAL A 148 1.94 1.85 -9.58
CA VAL A 148 1.22 1.95 -8.29
C VAL A 148 0.63 0.61 -7.91
N GLU A 149 -0.06 -0.03 -8.87
CA GLU A 149 -0.72 -1.32 -8.69
C GLU A 149 -0.57 -2.17 -9.96
N CYS A 150 -0.04 -3.37 -9.84
CA CYS A 150 0.13 -4.29 -10.96
C CYS A 150 0.04 -5.76 -10.49
N PRO A 151 -0.16 -6.73 -11.40
CA PRO A 151 -0.22 -8.14 -11.02
C PRO A 151 1.09 -8.66 -10.45
N SER A 152 0.99 -9.67 -9.60
CA SER A 152 2.16 -10.43 -9.16
C SER A 152 2.74 -11.23 -10.36
N PRO A 153 4.07 -11.31 -10.51
CA PRO A 153 5.13 -10.93 -9.56
C PRO A 153 5.73 -9.53 -9.76
N ASP A 154 5.17 -8.72 -10.64
CA ASP A 154 5.76 -7.42 -10.99
C ASP A 154 5.80 -6.47 -9.77
N LEU A 155 6.75 -5.55 -9.77
CA LEU A 155 6.99 -4.64 -8.67
C LEU A 155 6.07 -3.43 -8.77
N CYS A 156 5.31 -3.16 -7.71
CA CYS A 156 4.47 -1.97 -7.57
C CYS A 156 4.65 -1.34 -6.19
N VAL A 157 4.11 -0.13 -6.02
CA VAL A 157 4.23 0.63 -4.77
C VAL A 157 3.67 -0.14 -3.59
N ASP A 158 2.50 -0.75 -3.76
CA ASP A 158 1.86 -1.56 -2.74
C ASP A 158 2.80 -2.65 -2.22
N ARG A 159 3.36 -3.47 -3.12
CA ARG A 159 4.33 -4.53 -2.76
C ARG A 159 5.60 -4.00 -2.14
N VAL A 160 6.09 -2.86 -2.59
CA VAL A 160 7.30 -2.26 -2.03
C VAL A 160 7.06 -1.82 -0.61
N ASP A 161 5.97 -1.11 -0.30
CA ASP A 161 5.75 -0.59 1.05
C ASP A 161 5.55 -1.72 2.07
N TYR A 162 4.58 -2.61 1.85
CA TYR A 162 4.37 -3.70 2.82
C TYR A 162 5.55 -4.68 2.86
N GLY A 163 6.11 -5.00 1.69
CA GLY A 163 7.25 -5.91 1.59
C GLY A 163 8.48 -5.37 2.31
N MET A 164 8.79 -4.08 2.17
CA MET A 164 9.89 -3.44 2.90
C MET A 164 9.66 -3.45 4.41
N ARG A 165 8.44 -3.11 4.85
CA ARG A 165 8.10 -3.14 6.28
C ARG A 165 8.29 -4.52 6.87
N GLU A 166 7.85 -5.56 6.16
CA GLU A 166 7.95 -6.93 6.62
C GLU A 166 9.38 -7.48 6.50
N VAL A 167 10.10 -7.20 5.41
CA VAL A 167 11.50 -7.62 5.25
C VAL A 167 12.38 -6.98 6.31
N LEU A 168 12.23 -5.69 6.58
CA LEU A 168 12.98 -4.99 7.63
C LEU A 168 12.72 -5.61 9.00
N ARG A 169 11.50 -6.06 9.23
CA ARG A 169 11.07 -6.62 10.50
C ARG A 169 11.51 -8.05 10.72
N TRP A 170 11.25 -8.91 9.74
CA TRP A 170 11.44 -10.36 9.87
C TRP A 170 12.81 -10.83 9.41
N SER A 171 13.34 -10.24 8.35
CA SER A 171 14.56 -10.70 7.69
C SER A 171 15.58 -9.58 7.37
N GLY A 172 15.25 -8.32 7.64
CA GLY A 172 16.09 -7.18 7.27
C GLY A 172 17.47 -7.20 7.86
N TRP A 173 17.60 -7.63 9.11
CA TRP A 173 18.90 -7.78 9.76
C TRP A 173 19.75 -8.88 9.11
N PRO A 174 19.29 -10.12 8.96
CA PRO A 174 20.04 -11.17 8.27
C PRO A 174 20.34 -10.83 6.81
N MET A 175 19.41 -10.18 6.12
CA MET A 175 19.57 -9.80 4.71
C MET A 175 20.40 -8.53 4.49
N GLY A 176 20.76 -7.82 5.56
CA GLY A 176 21.56 -6.60 5.47
C GLY A 176 20.84 -5.42 4.79
N ILE A 177 19.52 -5.41 4.78
CA ILE A 177 18.71 -4.30 4.22
C ILE A 177 18.89 -3.02 5.04
N MET A 178 19.15 -3.12 6.34
CA MET A 178 19.37 -1.97 7.23
C MET A 178 20.51 -1.05 6.80
N GLN A 179 21.47 -1.55 6.01
CA GLN A 179 22.53 -0.69 5.46
C GLN A 179 22.04 0.38 4.47
N TYR A 180 20.79 0.24 4.00
CA TYR A 180 20.15 1.18 3.07
C TYR A 180 19.18 2.14 3.78
N GLU A 181 19.22 2.23 5.13
CA GLU A 181 18.28 3.05 5.91
C GLU A 181 18.25 4.51 5.44
N ASP A 182 19.43 5.11 5.17
CA ASP A 182 19.54 6.48 4.68
C ASP A 182 18.93 6.63 3.28
N GLN A 183 19.19 5.67 2.38
CA GLN A 183 18.63 5.68 1.01
C GLN A 183 17.12 5.47 1.01
N LEU A 184 16.59 4.72 1.95
CA LEU A 184 15.14 4.51 2.09
C LEU A 184 14.39 5.78 2.53
N GLN A 185 15.07 6.82 3.02
CA GLN A 185 14.44 8.12 3.28
C GLN A 185 14.03 8.85 1.99
N ASP A 186 14.72 8.60 0.88
CA ASP A 186 14.36 9.06 -0.44
C ASP A 186 14.30 7.87 -1.42
N PRO A 187 13.08 7.41 -1.81
CA PRO A 187 12.94 6.24 -2.67
C PRO A 187 13.62 6.40 -4.03
N LYS A 188 13.78 7.62 -4.55
CA LYS A 188 14.49 7.85 -5.83
C LYS A 188 15.94 7.41 -5.82
N SER A 189 16.53 7.24 -4.65
CA SER A 189 17.90 6.73 -4.51
C SER A 189 18.03 5.24 -4.86
N LEU A 190 16.93 4.49 -4.76
CA LEU A 190 16.88 3.04 -4.97
C LEU A 190 15.90 2.59 -6.05
N PHE A 191 14.93 3.45 -6.41
CA PHE A 191 13.86 3.13 -7.35
C PHE A 191 13.78 4.16 -8.48
N ARG A 192 13.27 3.75 -9.62
CA ARG A 192 12.88 4.64 -10.71
C ARG A 192 11.60 4.16 -11.38
N ILE A 193 10.88 5.08 -12.00
CA ILE A 193 9.78 4.79 -12.91
C ILE A 193 10.36 4.83 -14.32
N ASN A 194 10.34 3.69 -15.02
CA ASN A 194 10.87 3.59 -16.39
C ASN A 194 9.92 4.23 -17.44
N ASP A 195 10.32 4.22 -18.70
CA ASP A 195 9.53 4.79 -19.80
C ASP A 195 8.24 4.02 -20.10
N GLN A 196 8.11 2.79 -19.58
CA GLN A 196 6.92 1.95 -19.69
C GLN A 196 5.98 2.11 -18.49
N MET A 197 6.24 3.11 -17.63
CA MET A 197 5.49 3.35 -16.39
C MET A 197 5.52 2.16 -15.42
N MET A 198 6.64 1.45 -15.35
CA MET A 198 6.87 0.36 -14.40
C MET A 198 7.93 0.77 -13.38
N LEU A 199 7.78 0.27 -12.15
CA LEU A 199 8.73 0.51 -11.07
C LEU A 199 9.92 -0.45 -11.18
N GLU A 200 11.13 0.09 -11.07
CA GLU A 200 12.38 -0.67 -11.11
C GLU A 200 13.27 -0.32 -9.92
N ILE A 201 13.98 -1.32 -9.40
CA ILE A 201 15.06 -1.11 -8.43
C ILE A 201 16.36 -0.83 -9.19
N THR A 202 17.02 0.28 -8.88
CA THR A 202 18.23 0.72 -9.58
C THR A 202 19.51 0.11 -9.02
N ASP A 203 19.55 -0.20 -7.72
CA ASP A 203 20.67 -0.84 -7.06
C ASP A 203 20.54 -2.38 -7.10
N GLN A 204 21.45 -3.06 -7.79
CA GLN A 204 21.39 -4.50 -7.98
C GLN A 204 21.57 -5.28 -6.67
N GLU A 205 22.40 -4.81 -5.77
CA GLU A 205 22.65 -5.49 -4.49
C GLU A 205 21.44 -5.32 -3.57
N PHE A 206 20.86 -4.12 -3.51
CA PHE A 206 19.61 -3.90 -2.81
C PHE A 206 18.50 -4.79 -3.38
N ALA A 207 18.35 -4.86 -4.71
CA ALA A 207 17.35 -5.72 -5.36
C ALA A 207 17.49 -7.19 -4.96
N ARG A 208 18.72 -7.72 -4.95
CA ARG A 208 18.97 -9.12 -4.51
C ARG A 208 18.60 -9.34 -3.06
N ARG A 209 18.94 -8.40 -2.18
CA ARG A 209 18.65 -8.48 -0.74
C ARG A 209 17.16 -8.38 -0.46
N PHE A 210 16.50 -7.44 -1.13
CA PHE A 210 15.05 -7.26 -1.02
C PHE A 210 14.32 -8.52 -1.52
N ALA A 211 14.65 -9.03 -2.71
CA ALA A 211 14.05 -10.24 -3.26
C ALA A 211 14.28 -11.47 -2.37
N ALA A 212 15.49 -11.64 -1.83
CA ALA A 212 15.79 -12.71 -0.91
C ALA A 212 14.97 -12.61 0.39
N GLY A 213 14.88 -11.42 0.98
CA GLY A 213 14.06 -11.17 2.16
C GLY A 213 12.57 -11.38 1.87
N TYR A 214 12.08 -10.83 0.76
CA TYR A 214 10.68 -10.95 0.35
C TYR A 214 10.27 -12.41 0.09
N SER A 215 11.13 -13.22 -0.54
CA SER A 215 10.85 -14.64 -0.82
C SER A 215 10.65 -15.50 0.42
N ILE A 216 11.17 -15.07 1.57
CA ILE A 216 10.99 -15.76 2.85
C ILE A 216 9.59 -15.50 3.43
N LEU A 217 9.01 -14.34 3.16
CA LEU A 217 7.72 -13.94 3.75
C LEU A 217 6.59 -14.95 3.47
N PRO A 218 6.33 -15.37 2.22
CA PRO A 218 5.27 -16.34 1.95
C PRO A 218 5.50 -17.70 2.61
N THR A 219 6.75 -18.15 2.68
CA THR A 219 7.09 -19.51 3.14
C THR A 219 7.23 -19.60 4.65
N GLU A 220 7.88 -18.63 5.27
CA GLU A 220 8.24 -18.69 6.69
C GLU A 220 7.29 -17.90 7.58
N HIS A 221 6.60 -16.90 7.04
CA HIS A 221 5.75 -16.01 7.82
C HIS A 221 4.27 -16.13 7.44
N TRP A 222 3.88 -15.84 6.20
CA TRP A 222 2.46 -15.83 5.82
C TRP A 222 1.83 -17.22 5.76
N ALA A 223 2.61 -18.24 5.37
CA ALA A 223 2.13 -19.62 5.25
C ALA A 223 2.15 -20.41 6.55
N GLN A 224 2.69 -19.87 7.64
CA GLN A 224 2.75 -20.58 8.92
C GLN A 224 1.34 -20.93 9.42
N PRO A 225 1.11 -22.19 9.87
CA PRO A 225 -0.20 -22.61 10.40
C PRO A 225 -0.68 -21.72 11.55
N VAL A 226 0.24 -21.17 12.34
CA VAL A 226 -0.04 -20.27 13.45
C VAL A 226 -0.73 -18.97 12.97
N HIS A 227 -0.43 -18.50 11.78
CA HIS A 227 -1.07 -17.34 11.18
C HIS A 227 -2.38 -17.67 10.44
N ARG A 228 -2.64 -18.97 10.20
CA ARG A 228 -3.86 -19.46 9.52
C ARG A 228 -4.90 -20.03 10.48
N LEU A 229 -4.50 -20.43 11.68
CA LEU A 229 -5.34 -21.14 12.65
C LEU A 229 -5.69 -20.30 13.89
N GLN A 230 -5.23 -19.05 13.93
CA GLN A 230 -5.60 -18.09 14.96
C GLN A 230 -6.79 -17.26 14.51
#